data_83a4656452f34bf39401954aed01a96f
#
_entry.id   83a4656452f34bf39401954aed01a96f
#
_cell.length_a   1.000
_cell.length_b   1.000
_cell.length_c   1.000
_cell.angle_alpha   90.00
_cell.angle_beta   90.00
_cell.angle_gamma   90.00
#
_symmetry.space_group_name_H-M   'P 1'
#
loop_
_entity.id
_entity.type
_entity.pdbx_description
1 polymer ?
#
loop_
_entity_poly.entity_id
_entity_poly.type
_entity_poly.pdbx_seq_one_letter_code
_entity_poly.pdbx_strand_id
1 'polypeptide(L)'
;MASEIVLIVTEQRNRQRILLPAAKAPCSFGRGARCDYVLRRNNVGDRQFTLEYDGESWQLRDDGSGSPTWYNNRYLRPGERCRLQEGDVIGLNTDGDDATQEITFRVQEIRANAEAGGLRRENEDDPVLREIDLRRKRRVLIGRGEDCDIQLSSDRVSRHHCEVTFQDGHAEVKDLGSTNGTYLNGHRVRSAVLPEGAIINVPTQVFAYSGGVLHYHEHKVGISVELINVRKTVKDRNTGKPLDIVDGVSMQIEPNSFVVLVGGSGAGKSSLLTCITGTAPCTAGSVCFDGIDTHGNRNAFDAVVGYVPQKDILHENLTVEQSLLCTARLRIAHDATRGELRSAVANAIAAVDLQGREKTMISSLSGGQKKRVSIAMELLASPRLLVLDEPTSGLSPDLDRSMMELCRKLSHENCTVLMVTHNMSNVNLCDRIAFLGVGGVLCYYGPPEQMDDYFGVELTSDIFEKLHDREQIEHYRCQYFTTPEFNRLVAQYPAAAQEADERCSK
;
A
#
# COMPACT_ATOMS: atom_id res chain seq x y z
N MET A 1 31.89 -8.10 13.10
CA MET A 1 30.50 -7.61 13.17
C MET A 1 29.99 -7.51 11.76
N ALA A 2 28.88 -8.14 11.43
CA ALA A 2 28.33 -8.08 10.08
C ALA A 2 27.38 -6.89 10.02
N SER A 3 27.70 -5.86 9.27
CA SER A 3 26.82 -4.74 8.93
C SER A 3 26.09 -5.06 7.64
N GLU A 4 24.88 -4.55 7.47
CA GLU A 4 24.10 -4.66 6.24
C GLU A 4 23.65 -3.28 5.79
N ILE A 5 23.64 -3.04 4.49
CA ILE A 5 23.09 -1.83 3.88
C ILE A 5 21.90 -2.18 3.01
N VAL A 6 20.83 -1.45 3.18
CA VAL A 6 19.60 -1.57 2.36
C VAL A 6 19.53 -0.40 1.40
N LEU A 7 19.47 -0.71 0.12
CA LEU A 7 19.35 0.27 -0.95
C LEU A 7 17.98 0.14 -1.64
N ILE A 8 17.34 1.25 -1.90
CA ILE A 8 16.22 1.34 -2.83
C ILE A 8 16.73 1.85 -4.15
N VAL A 9 16.67 1.02 -5.17
CA VAL A 9 17.02 1.38 -6.55
C VAL A 9 15.76 1.81 -7.26
N THR A 10 15.78 3.00 -7.85
CA THR A 10 14.70 3.53 -8.67
C THR A 10 15.23 3.74 -10.09
N GLU A 11 14.60 3.11 -11.06
CA GLU A 11 14.90 3.24 -12.48
C GLU A 11 13.61 3.55 -13.24
N GLN A 12 13.47 4.76 -13.75
CA GLN A 12 12.23 5.26 -14.37
C GLN A 12 11.03 5.11 -13.39
N ARG A 13 10.09 4.21 -13.69
CA ARG A 13 8.94 3.88 -12.83
C ARG A 13 9.13 2.58 -12.06
N ASN A 14 10.30 1.94 -12.19
CA ASN A 14 10.60 0.67 -11.53
C ASN A 14 11.42 0.90 -10.27
N ARG A 15 11.04 0.26 -9.17
CA ARG A 15 11.70 0.39 -7.86
C ARG A 15 12.07 -0.98 -7.33
N GLN A 16 13.32 -1.15 -6.93
CA GLN A 16 13.86 -2.41 -6.42
C GLN A 16 14.59 -2.17 -5.10
N ARG A 17 14.39 -3.05 -4.14
CA ARG A 17 15.15 -3.07 -2.88
C ARG A 17 16.32 -4.03 -3.00
N ILE A 18 17.51 -3.57 -2.64
CA ILE A 18 18.73 -4.37 -2.60
C ILE A 18 19.24 -4.42 -1.17
N LEU A 19 19.44 -5.61 -0.63
CA LEU A 19 20.10 -5.84 0.66
C LEU A 19 21.52 -6.35 0.40
N LEU A 20 22.52 -5.64 0.93
CA LEU A 20 23.93 -5.97 0.81
C LEU A 20 24.51 -6.26 2.20
N PRO A 21 24.76 -7.52 2.55
CA PRO A 21 25.51 -7.84 3.75
C PRO A 21 26.99 -7.49 3.58
N ALA A 22 27.62 -6.98 4.63
CA ALA A 22 29.07 -6.63 4.64
C ALA A 22 29.99 -7.77 4.18
N ALA A 23 29.57 -9.02 4.39
CA ALA A 23 30.28 -10.19 3.91
C ALA A 23 30.36 -10.30 2.37
N LYS A 24 29.50 -9.58 1.64
CA LYS A 24 29.54 -9.48 0.17
C LYS A 24 30.27 -8.24 -0.33
N ALA A 25 30.71 -7.34 0.54
CA ALA A 25 31.52 -6.19 0.13
C ALA A 25 32.95 -6.64 -0.25
N PRO A 26 33.55 -6.01 -1.27
CA PRO A 26 33.05 -4.93 -2.10
C PRO A 26 32.04 -5.40 -3.16
N CYS A 27 30.96 -4.62 -3.38
CA CYS A 27 29.94 -4.87 -4.40
C CYS A 27 30.02 -3.83 -5.50
N SER A 28 30.20 -4.26 -6.74
CA SER A 28 30.38 -3.41 -7.92
C SER A 28 29.07 -3.24 -8.71
N PHE A 29 28.81 -2.03 -9.16
CA PHE A 29 27.65 -1.63 -9.95
C PHE A 29 28.13 -1.03 -11.29
N GLY A 30 27.54 -1.46 -12.40
CA GLY A 30 27.88 -0.95 -13.72
C GLY A 30 27.26 -1.75 -14.85
N ARG A 31 27.55 -1.36 -16.10
CA ARG A 31 27.02 -2.02 -17.30
C ARG A 31 27.73 -3.35 -17.60
N GLY A 32 28.96 -3.50 -17.15
CA GLY A 32 29.79 -4.66 -17.47
C GLY A 32 29.25 -5.97 -16.90
N ALA A 33 29.28 -7.04 -17.66
CA ALA A 33 28.81 -8.36 -17.26
C ALA A 33 29.56 -8.97 -16.06
N ARG A 34 30.66 -8.36 -15.62
CA ARG A 34 31.46 -8.78 -14.45
C ARG A 34 31.08 -8.01 -13.17
N CYS A 35 30.15 -7.03 -13.24
CA CYS A 35 29.67 -6.36 -12.07
C CYS A 35 28.73 -7.28 -11.26
N ASP A 36 28.74 -7.10 -9.94
CA ASP A 36 27.82 -7.82 -9.05
C ASP A 36 26.37 -7.42 -9.31
N TYR A 37 26.17 -6.15 -9.71
CA TYR A 37 24.89 -5.59 -10.13
C TYR A 37 25.02 -4.97 -11.53
N VAL A 38 24.43 -5.62 -12.52
CA VAL A 38 24.49 -5.19 -13.92
C VAL A 38 23.37 -4.21 -14.24
N LEU A 39 23.75 -2.97 -14.57
CA LEU A 39 22.86 -1.88 -14.96
C LEU A 39 22.83 -1.77 -16.48
N ARG A 40 21.77 -2.24 -17.14
CA ARG A 40 21.68 -2.34 -18.61
C ARG A 40 21.32 -1.00 -19.26
N ARG A 41 22.20 0.01 -19.15
CA ARG A 41 22.03 1.32 -19.80
C ARG A 41 23.29 1.77 -20.52
N ASN A 42 23.12 2.39 -21.69
CA ASN A 42 24.24 2.78 -22.56
C ASN A 42 25.13 3.88 -21.96
N ASN A 43 24.56 4.69 -21.08
CA ASN A 43 25.20 5.80 -20.40
C ASN A 43 25.78 5.47 -19.02
N VAL A 44 25.70 4.21 -18.60
CA VAL A 44 26.36 3.71 -17.39
C VAL A 44 27.70 3.13 -17.78
N GLY A 45 28.74 3.43 -17.01
CA GLY A 45 30.07 2.88 -17.23
C GLY A 45 30.16 1.36 -17.02
N ASP A 46 31.15 0.71 -17.58
CA ASP A 46 31.33 -0.74 -17.44
C ASP A 46 31.44 -1.15 -15.97
N ARG A 47 32.14 -0.36 -15.16
CA ARG A 47 32.10 -0.40 -13.68
C ARG A 47 31.94 1.02 -13.18
N GLN A 48 30.78 1.36 -12.71
CA GLN A 48 30.39 2.72 -12.43
C GLN A 48 30.81 3.15 -11.03
N PHE A 49 30.40 2.38 -10.03
CA PHE A 49 30.78 2.60 -8.65
C PHE A 49 30.86 1.27 -7.89
N THR A 50 31.50 1.31 -6.75
CA THR A 50 31.62 0.18 -5.82
C THR A 50 31.20 0.60 -4.43
N LEU A 51 30.43 -0.24 -3.74
CA LEU A 51 30.13 -0.14 -2.32
C LEU A 51 31.10 -1.01 -1.55
N GLU A 52 31.84 -0.41 -0.63
CA GLU A 52 32.84 -1.04 0.23
C GLU A 52 32.42 -0.95 1.69
N TYR A 53 32.78 -1.94 2.49
CA TYR A 53 32.63 -1.90 3.95
C TYR A 53 34.01 -2.01 4.61
N ASP A 54 34.39 -0.99 5.39
CA ASP A 54 35.75 -0.90 5.99
C ASP A 54 35.85 -1.53 7.39
N GLY A 55 34.80 -2.17 7.86
CA GLY A 55 34.68 -2.74 9.21
C GLY A 55 33.91 -1.87 10.19
N GLU A 56 33.74 -0.58 9.88
CA GLU A 56 32.98 0.37 10.70
C GLU A 56 31.81 1.02 9.92
N SER A 57 32.03 1.30 8.64
CA SER A 57 31.06 2.04 7.83
C SER A 57 31.01 1.56 6.39
N TRP A 58 29.85 1.77 5.74
CA TRP A 58 29.69 1.61 4.32
C TRP A 58 30.23 2.84 3.59
N GLN A 59 30.95 2.60 2.50
CA GLN A 59 31.54 3.64 1.67
C GLN A 59 31.15 3.45 0.21
N LEU A 60 30.82 4.53 -0.46
CA LEU A 60 30.68 4.63 -1.91
C LEU A 60 31.99 5.06 -2.50
N ARG A 61 32.49 4.35 -3.52
CA ARG A 61 33.62 4.75 -4.34
C ARG A 61 33.22 4.86 -5.80
N ASP A 62 33.51 5.98 -6.44
CA ASP A 62 33.40 6.11 -7.90
C ASP A 62 34.56 5.36 -8.58
N ASP A 63 34.27 4.52 -9.56
CA ASP A 63 35.28 3.69 -10.24
C ASP A 63 35.89 4.35 -11.49
N GLY A 64 35.55 5.63 -11.77
CA GLY A 64 36.16 6.42 -12.84
C GLY A 64 35.79 5.99 -14.25
N SER A 65 34.59 5.51 -14.45
CA SER A 65 34.11 4.88 -15.69
C SER A 65 33.86 5.83 -16.86
N GLY A 66 34.10 7.11 -16.71
CA GLY A 66 33.83 8.15 -17.71
C GLY A 66 32.42 8.72 -17.68
N SER A 67 31.49 8.07 -17.01
CA SER A 67 30.16 8.59 -16.70
C SER A 67 30.16 9.06 -15.25
N PRO A 68 29.56 10.24 -14.92
CA PRO A 68 29.63 10.76 -13.56
C PRO A 68 28.69 10.01 -12.61
N THR A 69 29.16 9.76 -11.38
CA THR A 69 28.34 9.30 -10.27
C THR A 69 27.99 10.48 -9.38
N TRP A 70 26.70 10.63 -9.06
CA TRP A 70 26.21 11.65 -8.12
C TRP A 70 26.10 11.08 -6.72
N TYR A 71 26.42 11.90 -5.74
CA TYR A 71 26.20 11.63 -4.34
C TYR A 71 25.59 12.87 -3.68
N ASN A 72 24.35 12.76 -3.21
CA ASN A 72 23.60 13.86 -2.58
C ASN A 72 23.74 15.19 -3.35
N ASN A 73 23.34 15.21 -4.63
CA ASN A 73 23.36 16.37 -5.52
C ASN A 73 24.75 16.93 -5.88
N ARG A 74 25.83 16.24 -5.66
CA ARG A 74 27.17 16.59 -6.17
C ARG A 74 27.82 15.45 -6.94
N TYR A 75 28.64 15.77 -7.92
CA TYR A 75 29.43 14.79 -8.64
C TYR A 75 30.61 14.30 -7.79
N LEU A 76 30.86 12.98 -7.86
CA LEU A 76 32.08 12.41 -7.34
C LEU A 76 33.21 12.52 -8.36
N ARG A 77 34.43 12.74 -7.89
CA ARG A 77 35.63 12.61 -8.70
C ARG A 77 36.00 11.15 -8.87
N PRO A 78 36.61 10.75 -10.02
CA PRO A 78 37.11 9.40 -10.19
C PRO A 78 37.97 8.95 -9.00
N GLY A 79 37.61 7.82 -8.39
CA GLY A 79 38.27 7.27 -7.22
C GLY A 79 37.91 7.91 -5.88
N GLU A 80 37.04 8.92 -5.86
CA GLU A 80 36.56 9.55 -4.62
C GLU A 80 35.73 8.57 -3.81
N ARG A 81 35.92 8.63 -2.48
CA ARG A 81 35.17 7.82 -1.51
C ARG A 81 34.30 8.70 -0.62
N CYS A 82 33.07 8.27 -0.39
CA CYS A 82 32.13 8.93 0.51
C CYS A 82 31.56 7.90 1.49
N ARG A 83 31.55 8.25 2.78
CA ARG A 83 30.87 7.46 3.80
C ARG A 83 29.37 7.60 3.61
N LEU A 84 28.67 6.47 3.56
CA LEU A 84 27.22 6.40 3.41
C LEU A 84 26.52 6.54 4.74
N GLN A 85 25.41 7.27 4.73
CA GLN A 85 24.47 7.43 5.83
C GLN A 85 23.05 7.09 5.36
N GLU A 86 22.17 6.80 6.29
CA GLU A 86 20.76 6.62 5.97
C GLU A 86 20.17 7.90 5.37
N GLY A 87 19.40 7.76 4.31
CA GLY A 87 18.86 8.86 3.53
C GLY A 87 19.70 9.30 2.34
N ASP A 88 20.97 8.90 2.27
CA ASP A 88 21.85 9.28 1.15
C ASP A 88 21.34 8.76 -0.19
N VAL A 89 21.60 9.52 -1.24
CA VAL A 89 21.20 9.20 -2.62
C VAL A 89 22.41 9.14 -3.52
N ILE A 90 22.57 8.00 -4.20
CA ILE A 90 23.54 7.81 -5.27
C ILE A 90 22.76 7.89 -6.58
N GLY A 91 23.12 8.81 -7.46
CA GLY A 91 22.48 9.01 -8.76
C GLY A 91 23.43 8.65 -9.91
N LEU A 92 22.91 7.99 -10.92
CA LEU A 92 23.57 7.80 -12.19
C LEU A 92 22.83 8.63 -13.22
N ASN A 93 23.49 9.66 -13.71
CA ASN A 93 22.86 10.56 -14.64
C ASN A 93 23.41 10.41 -16.04
N THR A 94 22.56 10.74 -16.81
CA THR A 94 22.51 11.00 -18.21
C THR A 94 22.51 12.49 -18.49
N ASP A 95 23.10 12.85 -19.58
CA ASP A 95 23.16 14.23 -20.07
C ASP A 95 21.82 14.97 -19.93
N GLY A 96 21.84 15.94 -19.14
CA GLY A 96 21.09 17.15 -18.79
C GLY A 96 19.67 17.44 -19.28
N ASP A 97 19.09 16.71 -20.22
CA ASP A 97 17.81 17.11 -20.84
C ASP A 97 16.68 16.05 -20.80
N ASP A 98 16.90 14.87 -20.24
CA ASP A 98 15.85 13.85 -20.18
C ASP A 98 15.75 13.22 -18.78
N ALA A 99 14.96 13.81 -17.90
CA ALA A 99 14.67 13.37 -16.53
C ALA A 99 14.09 11.94 -16.44
N THR A 100 13.79 11.31 -17.57
CA THR A 100 13.16 9.98 -17.63
C THR A 100 14.16 8.83 -17.57
N GLN A 101 15.46 9.09 -17.54
CA GLN A 101 16.51 8.05 -17.62
C GLN A 101 17.40 7.94 -16.38
N GLU A 102 17.09 8.56 -15.28
CA GLU A 102 17.88 8.48 -14.05
C GLU A 102 17.71 7.16 -13.31
N ILE A 103 18.84 6.59 -12.88
CA ILE A 103 18.87 5.49 -11.91
C ILE A 103 19.33 6.09 -10.59
N THR A 104 18.53 5.96 -9.54
CA THR A 104 18.90 6.40 -8.21
C THR A 104 18.94 5.22 -7.23
N PHE A 105 19.93 5.24 -6.34
CA PHE A 105 20.07 4.29 -5.25
C PHE A 105 19.98 5.10 -3.96
N ARG A 106 18.92 4.89 -3.19
CA ARG A 106 18.76 5.54 -1.88
C ARG A 106 19.17 4.58 -0.79
N VAL A 107 20.03 5.00 0.11
CA VAL A 107 20.35 4.27 1.34
C VAL A 107 19.14 4.35 2.27
N GLN A 108 18.40 3.26 2.40
CA GLN A 108 17.22 3.20 3.25
C GLN A 108 17.60 2.97 4.71
N GLU A 109 18.55 2.06 4.96
CA GLU A 109 18.93 1.66 6.30
C GLU A 109 20.36 1.09 6.32
N ILE A 110 21.12 1.36 7.38
CA ILE A 110 22.41 0.75 7.67
C ILE A 110 22.30 0.03 9.01
N ARG A 111 22.23 -1.29 8.99
CA ARG A 111 22.11 -2.12 10.20
C ARG A 111 23.48 -2.50 10.72
N ALA A 112 23.80 -2.08 11.93
CA ALA A 112 24.91 -2.67 12.68
C ALA A 112 24.38 -3.88 13.46
N ASN A 113 24.98 -5.06 13.30
CA ASN A 113 24.61 -6.21 14.13
C ASN A 113 24.93 -5.89 15.61
N ALA A 114 23.87 -5.67 16.39
CA ALA A 114 23.97 -5.65 17.85
C ALA A 114 24.28 -7.07 18.32
N GLU A 115 25.30 -7.18 19.18
CA GLU A 115 25.62 -8.43 19.89
C GLU A 115 24.39 -9.02 20.59
N ALA A 116 24.33 -10.34 20.62
CA ALA A 116 23.35 -11.11 21.35
C ALA A 116 23.30 -10.70 22.84
N GLY A 117 22.28 -9.93 23.18
CA GLY A 117 22.11 -9.47 24.57
C GLY A 117 20.99 -8.46 24.72
N GLY A 118 19.82 -8.77 24.25
CA GLY A 118 18.61 -7.97 24.46
C GLY A 118 17.61 -8.25 23.35
N LEU A 119 16.68 -9.12 23.64
CA LEU A 119 15.50 -9.37 22.85
C LEU A 119 14.79 -8.03 22.54
N ARG A 120 15.15 -7.35 21.45
CA ARG A 120 14.15 -6.63 20.69
C ARG A 120 13.36 -7.73 20.00
N ARG A 121 12.13 -7.93 20.43
CA ARG A 121 11.14 -8.66 19.67
C ARG A 121 11.17 -8.05 18.27
N GLU A 122 11.67 -8.82 17.29
CA GLU A 122 11.24 -8.64 15.91
C GLU A 122 9.73 -8.61 16.00
N ASN A 123 9.11 -7.55 15.51
CA ASN A 123 7.67 -7.56 15.37
C ASN A 123 7.39 -8.75 14.46
N GLU A 124 6.69 -9.74 14.97
CA GLU A 124 6.24 -10.94 14.22
C GLU A 124 5.38 -10.56 13.00
N ASP A 125 5.12 -9.28 12.80
CA ASP A 125 4.24 -8.68 11.80
C ASP A 125 4.96 -8.09 10.58
N ASP A 126 6.31 -8.04 10.55
CA ASP A 126 7.01 -7.56 9.36
C ASP A 126 6.86 -8.59 8.22
N PRO A 127 6.39 -8.17 7.02
CA PRO A 127 6.19 -9.08 5.90
C PRO A 127 7.52 -9.69 5.47
N VAL A 128 7.64 -11.00 5.60
CA VAL A 128 8.85 -11.73 5.21
C VAL A 128 8.89 -11.85 3.69
N LEU A 129 9.90 -11.23 3.07
CA LEU A 129 10.16 -11.42 1.64
C LEU A 129 10.60 -12.87 1.39
N ARG A 130 9.85 -13.56 0.54
CA ARG A 130 10.13 -14.91 0.07
C ARG A 130 10.59 -14.87 -1.38
N GLU A 131 11.51 -15.76 -1.72
CA GLU A 131 12.06 -15.90 -3.06
C GLU A 131 12.04 -17.34 -3.51
N ILE A 132 11.60 -17.59 -4.74
CA ILE A 132 11.65 -18.91 -5.35
C ILE A 132 12.40 -18.82 -6.68
N ASP A 133 13.57 -19.45 -6.74
CA ASP A 133 14.36 -19.56 -7.99
C ASP A 133 13.73 -20.63 -8.90
N LEU A 134 13.05 -20.16 -9.93
CA LEU A 134 12.40 -21.01 -10.93
C LEU A 134 13.39 -21.82 -11.79
N ARG A 135 14.63 -21.40 -11.89
CA ARG A 135 15.69 -22.14 -12.61
C ARG A 135 16.05 -23.43 -11.90
N ARG A 136 15.90 -23.45 -10.56
CA ARG A 136 16.11 -24.62 -9.70
C ARG A 136 14.82 -25.42 -9.54
N LYS A 137 13.71 -24.72 -9.22
CA LYS A 137 12.39 -25.32 -9.06
C LYS A 137 11.55 -25.02 -10.30
N ARG A 138 11.72 -25.85 -11.35
CA ARG A 138 11.16 -25.62 -12.69
C ARG A 138 9.63 -25.49 -12.76
N ARG A 139 8.92 -25.85 -11.70
CA ARG A 139 7.48 -25.76 -11.57
C ARG A 139 7.12 -25.34 -10.15
N VAL A 140 6.26 -24.37 -10.03
CA VAL A 140 5.72 -23.86 -8.74
C VAL A 140 4.22 -23.83 -8.83
N LEU A 141 3.56 -24.62 -7.99
CA LEU A 141 2.11 -24.66 -7.86
C LEU A 141 1.66 -23.69 -6.76
N ILE A 142 0.72 -22.81 -7.10
CA ILE A 142 0.20 -21.76 -6.21
C ILE A 142 -1.28 -22.01 -5.98
N GLY A 143 -1.71 -22.01 -4.71
CA GLY A 143 -3.10 -22.22 -4.35
C GLY A 143 -3.31 -22.32 -2.85
N ARG A 144 -4.54 -22.61 -2.40
CA ARG A 144 -4.84 -22.83 -0.99
C ARG A 144 -4.71 -24.29 -0.54
N GLY A 145 -4.48 -25.22 -1.47
CA GLY A 145 -4.30 -26.64 -1.18
C GLY A 145 -3.01 -26.90 -0.41
N GLU A 146 -3.03 -27.89 0.48
CA GLU A 146 -1.86 -28.30 1.27
C GLU A 146 -0.73 -28.87 0.42
N ASP A 147 -1.06 -29.31 -0.80
CA ASP A 147 -0.12 -29.83 -1.80
C ASP A 147 0.51 -28.77 -2.70
N CYS A 148 0.16 -27.47 -2.49
CA CYS A 148 0.76 -26.36 -3.23
C CYS A 148 2.14 -26.01 -2.70
N ASP A 149 3.03 -25.62 -3.61
CA ASP A 149 4.36 -25.13 -3.27
C ASP A 149 4.32 -23.77 -2.55
N ILE A 150 3.35 -22.93 -2.91
CA ILE A 150 2.99 -21.70 -2.24
C ILE A 150 1.54 -21.85 -1.79
N GLN A 151 1.37 -22.08 -0.50
CA GLN A 151 0.05 -22.20 0.10
C GLN A 151 -0.47 -20.82 0.53
N LEU A 152 -1.62 -20.41 -0.01
CA LEU A 152 -2.26 -19.14 0.30
C LEU A 152 -3.53 -19.38 1.14
N SER A 153 -3.55 -18.90 2.37
CA SER A 153 -4.62 -19.15 3.35
C SER A 153 -5.90 -18.35 3.11
N SER A 154 -6.29 -18.10 1.86
CA SER A 154 -7.49 -17.31 1.53
C SER A 154 -8.54 -18.16 0.82
N ASP A 155 -9.77 -18.09 1.30
CA ASP A 155 -10.93 -18.76 0.71
C ASP A 155 -11.28 -18.27 -0.70
N ARG A 156 -10.70 -17.17 -1.16
CA ARG A 156 -10.81 -16.67 -2.55
C ARG A 156 -9.86 -17.33 -3.51
N VAL A 157 -8.81 -17.97 -3.00
CA VAL A 157 -7.83 -18.69 -3.81
C VAL A 157 -8.34 -20.13 -4.01
N SER A 158 -8.37 -20.60 -5.25
CA SER A 158 -8.71 -22.00 -5.54
C SER A 158 -7.66 -22.94 -4.97
N ARG A 159 -8.02 -24.21 -4.68
CA ARG A 159 -7.07 -25.20 -4.15
C ARG A 159 -5.81 -25.27 -5.00
N HIS A 160 -5.98 -25.41 -6.33
CA HIS A 160 -4.92 -25.22 -7.32
C HIS A 160 -5.31 -24.01 -8.16
N HIS A 161 -4.67 -22.85 -7.91
CA HIS A 161 -5.06 -21.60 -8.53
C HIS A 161 -4.34 -21.39 -9.86
N CYS A 162 -3.02 -21.38 -9.81
CA CYS A 162 -2.17 -21.27 -10.99
C CYS A 162 -0.85 -22.02 -10.78
N GLU A 163 -0.15 -22.25 -11.87
CA GLU A 163 1.21 -22.77 -11.86
C GLU A 163 2.15 -21.83 -12.61
N VAL A 164 3.38 -21.74 -12.14
CA VAL A 164 4.46 -21.05 -12.85
C VAL A 164 5.50 -22.08 -13.23
N THR A 165 5.82 -22.15 -14.52
CA THR A 165 6.82 -23.09 -15.06
C THR A 165 7.98 -22.32 -15.66
N PHE A 166 9.20 -22.91 -15.60
CA PHE A 166 10.40 -22.35 -16.21
C PHE A 166 10.98 -23.38 -17.18
N GLN A 167 10.94 -23.09 -18.47
CA GLN A 167 11.44 -23.96 -19.54
C GLN A 167 12.14 -23.12 -20.61
N ASP A 168 13.21 -23.62 -21.19
CA ASP A 168 13.94 -23.01 -22.30
C ASP A 168 14.34 -21.53 -22.07
N GLY A 169 14.65 -21.19 -20.81
CA GLY A 169 15.03 -19.82 -20.42
C GLY A 169 13.87 -18.87 -20.21
N HIS A 170 12.62 -19.32 -20.32
CA HIS A 170 11.41 -18.51 -20.14
C HIS A 170 10.56 -19.03 -18.99
N ALA A 171 9.97 -18.10 -18.25
CA ALA A 171 8.94 -18.41 -17.28
C ALA A 171 7.55 -18.22 -17.91
N GLU A 172 6.62 -19.11 -17.60
CA GLU A 172 5.22 -19.03 -18.02
C GLU A 172 4.30 -19.21 -16.81
N VAL A 173 3.28 -18.36 -16.68
CA VAL A 173 2.18 -18.55 -15.73
C VAL A 173 0.98 -19.13 -16.43
N LYS A 174 0.32 -20.11 -15.79
CA LYS A 174 -0.91 -20.75 -16.28
C LYS A 174 -1.95 -20.81 -15.19
N ASP A 175 -3.12 -20.25 -15.44
CA ASP A 175 -4.30 -20.36 -14.60
C ASP A 175 -4.88 -21.79 -14.72
N LEU A 176 -5.15 -22.44 -13.59
CA LEU A 176 -5.65 -23.80 -13.53
C LEU A 176 -7.18 -23.88 -13.45
N GLY A 177 -7.87 -22.90 -14.01
CA GLY A 177 -9.32 -22.78 -13.96
C GLY A 177 -9.81 -22.14 -12.67
N SER A 178 -9.03 -21.20 -12.16
CA SER A 178 -9.33 -20.53 -10.89
C SER A 178 -10.63 -19.73 -10.96
N THR A 179 -11.33 -19.64 -9.83
CA THR A 179 -12.60 -18.91 -9.71
C THR A 179 -12.41 -17.41 -9.96
N ASN A 180 -11.45 -16.83 -9.26
CA ASN A 180 -11.25 -15.38 -9.26
C ASN A 180 -10.20 -14.92 -10.29
N GLY A 181 -9.52 -15.84 -10.96
CA GLY A 181 -8.58 -15.57 -12.05
C GLY A 181 -7.17 -15.23 -11.59
N THR A 182 -6.24 -15.46 -12.52
CA THR A 182 -4.84 -15.04 -12.43
C THR A 182 -4.63 -13.86 -13.35
N TYR A 183 -3.90 -12.85 -12.88
CA TYR A 183 -3.66 -11.61 -13.62
C TYR A 183 -2.16 -11.42 -13.83
N LEU A 184 -1.77 -11.03 -15.03
CA LEU A 184 -0.42 -10.65 -15.40
C LEU A 184 -0.42 -9.17 -15.80
N ASN A 185 0.32 -8.33 -15.06
CA ASN A 185 0.36 -6.88 -15.29
C ASN A 185 -1.06 -6.27 -15.40
N GLY A 186 -1.98 -6.66 -14.49
CA GLY A 186 -3.36 -6.19 -14.44
C GLY A 186 -4.33 -6.83 -15.45
N HIS A 187 -3.88 -7.67 -16.37
CA HIS A 187 -4.71 -8.35 -17.37
C HIS A 187 -4.96 -9.81 -16.98
N ARG A 188 -6.23 -10.24 -17.00
CA ARG A 188 -6.57 -11.63 -16.73
C ARG A 188 -6.00 -12.54 -17.81
N VAL A 189 -5.27 -13.59 -17.39
CA VAL A 189 -4.64 -14.53 -18.31
C VAL A 189 -5.10 -15.98 -18.05
N ARG A 190 -5.09 -16.81 -19.10
CA ARG A 190 -5.19 -18.26 -18.97
C ARG A 190 -3.83 -18.92 -19.00
N SER A 191 -2.95 -18.41 -19.83
CA SER A 191 -1.54 -18.77 -19.94
C SER A 191 -0.81 -17.60 -20.56
N ALA A 192 0.39 -17.27 -20.03
CA ALA A 192 1.20 -16.20 -20.58
C ALA A 192 2.67 -16.37 -20.19
N VAL A 193 3.56 -16.02 -21.09
CA VAL A 193 5.00 -15.90 -20.81
C VAL A 193 5.24 -14.67 -19.92
N LEU A 194 6.07 -14.82 -18.91
CA LEU A 194 6.41 -13.74 -17.99
C LEU A 194 7.55 -12.90 -18.57
N PRO A 195 7.29 -11.64 -18.94
CA PRO A 195 8.37 -10.72 -19.25
C PRO A 195 9.18 -10.36 -18.00
N GLU A 196 10.40 -9.88 -18.18
CA GLU A 196 11.19 -9.36 -17.06
C GLU A 196 10.46 -8.19 -16.39
N GLY A 197 10.43 -8.20 -15.06
CA GLY A 197 9.66 -7.23 -14.26
C GLY A 197 8.15 -7.50 -14.21
N ALA A 198 7.69 -8.68 -14.64
CA ALA A 198 6.28 -9.03 -14.62
C ALA A 198 5.71 -9.09 -13.20
N ILE A 199 4.46 -8.66 -13.07
CA ILE A 199 3.69 -8.74 -11.83
C ILE A 199 2.54 -9.73 -12.04
N ILE A 200 2.54 -10.82 -11.24
CA ILE A 200 1.45 -11.79 -11.21
C ILE A 200 0.59 -11.50 -9.99
N ASN A 201 -0.70 -11.35 -10.19
CA ASN A 201 -1.66 -11.19 -9.12
C ASN A 201 -2.60 -12.39 -9.08
N VAL A 202 -2.73 -12.99 -7.91
CA VAL A 202 -3.83 -13.87 -7.53
C VAL A 202 -4.61 -13.20 -6.39
N PRO A 203 -5.83 -13.61 -6.09
CA PRO A 203 -6.56 -13.00 -4.97
C PRO A 203 -5.70 -13.00 -3.71
N THR A 204 -5.55 -11.84 -3.08
CA THR A 204 -4.78 -11.63 -1.83
C THR A 204 -3.25 -11.70 -1.93
N GLN A 205 -2.65 -12.06 -3.07
CA GLN A 205 -1.19 -12.20 -3.19
C GLN A 205 -0.66 -11.62 -4.50
N VAL A 206 0.43 -10.88 -4.40
CA VAL A 206 1.18 -10.33 -5.52
C VAL A 206 2.55 -10.99 -5.59
N PHE A 207 2.96 -11.37 -6.80
CA PHE A 207 4.29 -11.92 -7.08
C PHE A 207 4.97 -11.03 -8.10
N ALA A 208 6.21 -10.66 -7.84
CA ALA A 208 7.08 -10.02 -8.82
C ALA A 208 8.03 -11.05 -9.41
N TYR A 209 8.17 -11.05 -10.73
CA TYR A 209 9.10 -11.92 -11.44
C TYR A 209 10.30 -11.11 -11.95
N SER A 210 11.50 -11.50 -11.59
CA SER A 210 12.72 -10.94 -12.16
C SER A 210 13.88 -11.95 -12.14
N GLY A 211 14.69 -11.95 -13.21
CA GLY A 211 15.91 -12.78 -13.30
C GLY A 211 15.68 -14.28 -13.09
N GLY A 212 14.50 -14.80 -13.41
CA GLY A 212 14.15 -16.22 -13.17
C GLY A 212 13.73 -16.53 -11.73
N VAL A 213 13.46 -15.51 -10.92
CA VAL A 213 13.04 -15.63 -9.51
C VAL A 213 11.67 -15.02 -9.33
N LEU A 214 10.80 -15.71 -8.57
CA LEU A 214 9.56 -15.14 -8.05
C LEU A 214 9.82 -14.58 -6.67
N HIS A 215 9.48 -13.31 -6.48
CA HIS A 215 9.53 -12.59 -5.22
C HIS A 215 8.10 -12.35 -4.73
N TYR A 216 7.83 -12.62 -3.46
CA TYR A 216 6.54 -12.30 -2.84
C TYR A 216 6.72 -12.09 -1.34
N HIS A 217 5.84 -11.27 -0.77
CA HIS A 217 5.76 -11.12 0.66
C HIS A 217 4.79 -12.16 1.23
N GLU A 218 5.23 -12.90 2.24
CA GLU A 218 4.34 -13.79 2.98
C GLU A 218 3.46 -12.92 3.87
N HIS A 219 2.22 -12.68 3.42
CA HIS A 219 1.31 -11.77 4.09
C HIS A 219 0.51 -12.46 5.18
N LYS A 220 0.72 -11.97 6.41
CA LYS A 220 -0.27 -12.00 7.49
C LYS A 220 -0.84 -10.60 7.75
N VAL A 221 -0.62 -9.62 6.88
CA VAL A 221 -0.76 -8.20 7.18
C VAL A 221 -1.70 -7.50 6.22
N GLY A 222 -2.32 -6.41 6.65
CA GLY A 222 -3.06 -5.49 5.82
C GLY A 222 -2.22 -4.94 4.66
N ILE A 223 -2.73 -3.97 3.94
CA ILE A 223 -2.03 -3.36 2.80
C ILE A 223 -1.63 -1.94 3.15
N SER A 224 -0.47 -1.48 2.69
CA SER A 224 -0.16 -0.06 2.69
C SER A 224 -0.89 0.65 1.55
N VAL A 225 -1.28 1.90 1.79
CA VAL A 225 -1.93 2.75 0.78
C VAL A 225 -1.17 4.06 0.69
N GLU A 226 -0.58 4.32 -0.46
CA GLU A 226 0.15 5.55 -0.70
C GLU A 226 -0.64 6.42 -1.70
N LEU A 227 -0.95 7.62 -1.26
CA LEU A 227 -1.52 8.67 -2.09
C LEU A 227 -0.42 9.67 -2.44
N ILE A 228 -0.20 9.89 -3.73
CA ILE A 228 0.88 10.76 -4.22
C ILE A 228 0.27 11.81 -5.13
N ASN A 229 0.15 13.05 -4.63
CA ASN A 229 -0.43 14.19 -5.34
C ASN A 229 -1.79 13.88 -5.99
N VAL A 230 -2.62 13.12 -5.27
CA VAL A 230 -3.92 12.66 -5.80
C VAL A 230 -4.84 13.84 -6.02
N ARG A 231 -5.30 14.01 -7.27
CA ARG A 231 -6.21 15.06 -7.69
C ARG A 231 -7.44 14.51 -8.39
N LYS A 232 -8.60 15.10 -8.11
CA LYS A 232 -9.85 14.81 -8.80
C LYS A 232 -10.50 16.08 -9.27
N THR A 233 -10.46 16.30 -10.56
CA THR A 233 -11.08 17.46 -11.22
C THR A 233 -12.40 17.05 -11.87
N VAL A 234 -13.45 17.81 -11.63
CA VAL A 234 -14.77 17.63 -12.24
C VAL A 234 -15.19 18.92 -12.95
N LYS A 235 -16.19 18.84 -13.83
CA LYS A 235 -16.83 20.04 -14.37
C LYS A 235 -17.84 20.57 -13.36
N ASP A 236 -17.65 21.81 -12.93
CA ASP A 236 -18.64 22.51 -12.10
C ASP A 236 -19.96 22.62 -12.87
N ARG A 237 -21.06 22.21 -12.22
CA ARG A 237 -22.39 22.15 -12.87
C ARG A 237 -22.94 23.52 -13.23
N ASN A 238 -22.53 24.57 -12.50
CA ASN A 238 -23.07 25.92 -12.66
C ASN A 238 -22.24 26.74 -13.65
N THR A 239 -20.92 26.61 -13.59
CA THR A 239 -19.98 27.43 -14.39
C THR A 239 -19.41 26.68 -15.59
N GLY A 240 -19.52 25.35 -15.64
CA GLY A 240 -18.88 24.50 -16.65
C GLY A 240 -17.36 24.46 -16.59
N LYS A 241 -16.73 25.18 -15.65
CA LYS A 241 -15.28 25.24 -15.47
C LYS A 241 -14.75 24.02 -14.72
N PRO A 242 -13.46 23.67 -14.91
CA PRO A 242 -12.81 22.67 -14.07
C PRO A 242 -12.84 23.09 -12.60
N LEU A 243 -13.18 22.16 -11.72
CA LEU A 243 -13.21 22.31 -10.27
C LEU A 243 -12.52 21.11 -9.63
N ASP A 244 -11.48 21.35 -8.85
CA ASP A 244 -10.83 20.31 -8.07
C ASP A 244 -11.66 20.03 -6.81
N ILE A 245 -12.11 18.78 -6.68
CA ILE A 245 -12.85 18.28 -5.52
C ILE A 245 -11.97 17.42 -4.60
N VAL A 246 -10.78 17.04 -5.07
CA VAL A 246 -9.63 16.54 -4.34
C VAL A 246 -8.41 17.23 -4.94
N ASP A 247 -7.62 17.89 -4.13
CA ASP A 247 -6.55 18.78 -4.60
C ASP A 247 -5.20 18.43 -3.96
N GLY A 248 -4.43 17.55 -4.65
CA GLY A 248 -3.04 17.27 -4.32
C GLY A 248 -2.86 16.50 -3.01
N VAL A 249 -3.72 15.55 -2.71
CA VAL A 249 -3.61 14.77 -1.47
C VAL A 249 -2.43 13.81 -1.54
N SER A 250 -1.50 13.93 -0.57
CA SER A 250 -0.34 13.06 -0.42
C SER A 250 -0.26 12.56 1.02
N MET A 251 -0.46 11.25 1.24
CA MET A 251 -0.34 10.60 2.56
C MET A 251 -0.06 9.12 2.40
N GLN A 252 0.51 8.49 3.42
CA GLN A 252 0.74 7.05 3.49
C GLN A 252 -0.03 6.45 4.66
N ILE A 253 -0.87 5.45 4.36
CA ILE A 253 -1.59 4.64 5.34
C ILE A 253 -0.76 3.37 5.54
N GLU A 254 -0.31 3.16 6.77
CA GLU A 254 0.50 1.99 7.12
C GLU A 254 -0.37 0.71 7.13
N PRO A 255 0.22 -0.46 6.83
CA PRO A 255 -0.49 -1.74 6.97
C PRO A 255 -1.01 -1.94 8.40
N ASN A 256 -2.13 -2.65 8.54
CA ASN A 256 -2.75 -2.97 9.83
C ASN A 256 -3.07 -1.75 10.71
N SER A 257 -3.23 -0.58 10.11
CA SER A 257 -3.61 0.62 10.82
C SER A 257 -5.11 0.93 10.65
N PHE A 258 -5.68 1.55 11.66
CA PHE A 258 -7.01 2.13 11.62
C PHE A 258 -6.89 3.64 11.41
N VAL A 259 -7.25 4.09 10.21
CA VAL A 259 -7.20 5.50 9.83
C VAL A 259 -8.60 6.07 9.71
N VAL A 260 -8.80 7.24 10.28
CA VAL A 260 -10.06 8.00 10.19
C VAL A 260 -9.86 9.23 9.31
N LEU A 261 -10.70 9.38 8.29
CA LEU A 261 -10.73 10.54 7.40
C LEU A 261 -11.90 11.44 7.78
N VAL A 262 -11.60 12.66 8.18
CA VAL A 262 -12.57 13.64 8.69
C VAL A 262 -12.58 14.88 7.81
N GLY A 263 -13.69 15.59 7.81
CA GLY A 263 -13.85 16.88 7.11
C GLY A 263 -15.31 17.29 7.04
N GLY A 264 -15.53 18.55 6.79
CA GLY A 264 -16.87 19.12 6.64
C GLY A 264 -17.67 18.53 5.47
N SER A 265 -18.93 18.92 5.35
CA SER A 265 -19.74 18.58 4.17
C SER A 265 -19.11 19.22 2.92
N GLY A 266 -18.96 18.44 1.86
CA GLY A 266 -18.33 18.92 0.62
C GLY A 266 -16.78 18.99 0.62
N ALA A 267 -16.13 18.53 1.69
CA ALA A 267 -14.64 18.46 1.76
C ALA A 267 -14.00 17.40 0.85
N GLY A 268 -14.76 16.72 -0.01
CA GLY A 268 -14.18 15.78 -0.97
C GLY A 268 -13.91 14.36 -0.43
N LYS A 269 -14.31 14.03 0.81
CA LYS A 269 -14.04 12.73 1.46
C LYS A 269 -14.47 11.52 0.61
N SER A 270 -15.74 11.45 0.22
CA SER A 270 -16.24 10.34 -0.60
C SER A 270 -15.60 10.32 -1.99
N SER A 271 -15.20 11.48 -2.52
CA SER A 271 -14.45 11.56 -3.79
C SER A 271 -13.06 10.98 -3.64
N LEU A 272 -12.36 11.25 -2.54
CA LEU A 272 -11.08 10.64 -2.22
C LEU A 272 -11.21 9.12 -2.05
N LEU A 273 -12.26 8.65 -1.34
CA LEU A 273 -12.54 7.22 -1.22
C LEU A 273 -12.75 6.57 -2.59
N THR A 274 -13.45 7.23 -3.53
CA THR A 274 -13.66 6.67 -4.87
C THR A 274 -12.36 6.61 -5.68
N CYS A 275 -11.40 7.50 -5.42
CA CYS A 275 -10.05 7.41 -5.98
C CYS A 275 -9.29 6.20 -5.41
N ILE A 276 -9.32 6.03 -4.09
CA ILE A 276 -8.64 4.93 -3.38
C ILE A 276 -9.24 3.58 -3.81
N THR A 277 -10.56 3.44 -3.75
CA THR A 277 -11.24 2.20 -4.17
C THR A 277 -11.20 1.98 -5.67
N GLY A 278 -10.77 3.00 -6.43
CA GLY A 278 -10.72 2.98 -7.88
C GLY A 278 -12.09 2.99 -8.57
N THR A 279 -13.19 3.15 -7.84
CA THR A 279 -14.56 3.23 -8.40
C THR A 279 -14.69 4.42 -9.35
N ALA A 280 -14.01 5.53 -9.03
CA ALA A 280 -13.85 6.68 -9.92
C ALA A 280 -12.39 7.16 -9.82
N PRO A 281 -11.50 6.76 -10.76
CA PRO A 281 -10.07 7.03 -10.68
C PRO A 281 -9.76 8.53 -10.58
N CYS A 282 -8.62 8.86 -9.96
CA CYS A 282 -8.08 10.21 -9.90
C CYS A 282 -7.81 10.77 -11.31
N THR A 283 -7.83 12.10 -11.46
CA THR A 283 -7.51 12.77 -12.72
C THR A 283 -6.03 13.06 -12.88
N ALA A 284 -5.29 13.13 -11.76
CA ALA A 284 -3.84 13.26 -11.69
C ALA A 284 -3.32 12.68 -10.38
N GLY A 285 -2.02 12.47 -10.29
CA GLY A 285 -1.38 11.78 -9.17
C GLY A 285 -1.55 10.26 -9.25
N SER A 286 -1.11 9.57 -8.21
CA SER A 286 -1.12 8.11 -8.14
C SER A 286 -1.67 7.61 -6.80
N VAL A 287 -2.39 6.48 -6.86
CA VAL A 287 -2.77 5.67 -5.71
C VAL A 287 -2.00 4.37 -5.82
N CYS A 288 -1.16 4.08 -4.83
CA CYS A 288 -0.38 2.84 -4.81
C CYS A 288 -0.83 1.95 -3.66
N PHE A 289 -0.76 0.64 -3.87
CA PHE A 289 -0.96 -0.39 -2.86
C PHE A 289 0.31 -1.21 -2.74
N ASP A 290 0.90 -1.26 -1.53
CA ASP A 290 2.22 -1.86 -1.29
C ASP A 290 3.27 -1.34 -2.29
N GLY A 291 3.23 -0.03 -2.60
CA GLY A 291 4.12 0.62 -3.57
C GLY A 291 3.80 0.37 -5.04
N ILE A 292 2.77 -0.40 -5.37
CA ILE A 292 2.37 -0.70 -6.76
C ILE A 292 1.25 0.25 -7.18
N ASP A 293 1.48 1.02 -8.24
CA ASP A 293 0.47 1.93 -8.80
C ASP A 293 -0.75 1.13 -9.27
N THR A 294 -1.93 1.52 -8.78
CA THR A 294 -3.20 0.91 -9.14
C THR A 294 -3.67 1.31 -10.53
N HIS A 295 -3.13 2.40 -11.11
CA HIS A 295 -3.45 2.84 -12.46
C HIS A 295 -2.88 1.85 -13.49
N GLY A 296 -3.74 1.19 -14.24
CA GLY A 296 -3.33 0.10 -15.16
C GLY A 296 -3.32 -1.31 -14.55
N ASN A 297 -3.28 -1.43 -13.21
CA ASN A 297 -3.32 -2.72 -12.51
C ASN A 297 -4.61 -2.93 -11.70
N ARG A 298 -5.65 -2.14 -11.95
CA ARG A 298 -6.84 -2.04 -11.13
C ARG A 298 -7.52 -3.39 -10.86
N ASN A 299 -7.76 -4.19 -11.89
CA ASN A 299 -8.43 -5.49 -11.76
C ASN A 299 -7.72 -6.45 -10.80
N ALA A 300 -6.40 -6.24 -10.60
CA ALA A 300 -5.61 -7.03 -9.67
C ALA A 300 -5.90 -6.69 -8.20
N PHE A 301 -6.37 -5.47 -7.93
CA PHE A 301 -6.63 -4.97 -6.58
C PHE A 301 -8.11 -4.95 -6.19
N ASP A 302 -9.04 -5.17 -7.13
CA ASP A 302 -10.49 -5.29 -6.84
C ASP A 302 -10.79 -6.38 -5.79
N ALA A 303 -9.93 -7.39 -5.73
CA ALA A 303 -10.04 -8.48 -4.78
C ALA A 303 -9.52 -8.14 -3.37
N VAL A 304 -8.74 -7.07 -3.25
CA VAL A 304 -8.01 -6.70 -2.03
C VAL A 304 -8.81 -5.70 -1.20
N VAL A 305 -9.69 -4.92 -1.85
CA VAL A 305 -10.46 -3.83 -1.23
C VAL A 305 -11.89 -4.28 -0.92
N GLY A 306 -12.28 -4.20 0.35
CA GLY A 306 -13.68 -4.25 0.78
C GLY A 306 -14.23 -2.83 0.93
N TYR A 307 -15.42 -2.57 0.42
CA TYR A 307 -16.04 -1.24 0.50
C TYR A 307 -17.45 -1.32 1.07
N VAL A 308 -17.68 -0.64 2.18
CA VAL A 308 -18.98 -0.49 2.82
C VAL A 308 -19.49 0.93 2.58
N PRO A 309 -20.51 1.11 1.72
CA PRO A 309 -21.05 2.43 1.41
C PRO A 309 -21.85 3.00 2.58
N GLN A 310 -22.10 4.32 2.54
CA GLN A 310 -22.88 5.03 3.53
C GLN A 310 -24.30 4.42 3.70
N LYS A 311 -24.98 4.11 2.58
CA LYS A 311 -26.28 3.42 2.59
C LYS A 311 -26.05 1.92 2.47
N ASP A 312 -26.63 1.17 3.43
CA ASP A 312 -26.56 -0.28 3.41
C ASP A 312 -27.29 -0.87 2.18
N ILE A 313 -26.64 -1.82 1.53
CA ILE A 313 -27.19 -2.58 0.40
C ILE A 313 -27.46 -3.99 0.89
N LEU A 314 -28.56 -4.16 1.63
CA LEU A 314 -28.92 -5.42 2.28
C LEU A 314 -30.26 -5.96 1.77
N HIS A 315 -30.35 -7.27 1.64
CA HIS A 315 -31.60 -7.97 1.34
C HIS A 315 -32.39 -8.18 2.64
N GLU A 316 -33.24 -7.24 2.99
CA GLU A 316 -33.98 -7.22 4.27
C GLU A 316 -34.89 -8.45 4.52
N ASN A 317 -35.28 -9.15 3.46
CA ASN A 317 -36.12 -10.37 3.52
C ASN A 317 -35.32 -11.65 3.76
N LEU A 318 -34.02 -11.54 4.03
CA LEU A 318 -33.16 -12.69 4.36
C LEU A 318 -32.76 -12.62 5.84
N THR A 319 -32.43 -13.77 6.40
CA THR A 319 -31.73 -13.82 7.69
C THR A 319 -30.26 -13.42 7.51
N VAL A 320 -29.58 -13.05 8.60
CA VAL A 320 -28.14 -12.76 8.59
C VAL A 320 -27.35 -13.90 7.94
N GLU A 321 -27.57 -15.14 8.40
CA GLU A 321 -26.89 -16.33 7.85
C GLU A 321 -27.17 -16.53 6.36
N GLN A 322 -28.44 -16.37 5.93
CA GLN A 322 -28.81 -16.54 4.53
C GLN A 322 -28.12 -15.50 3.64
N SER A 323 -28.11 -14.24 4.05
CA SER A 323 -27.47 -13.16 3.30
C SER A 323 -25.96 -13.41 3.15
N LEU A 324 -25.28 -13.76 4.26
CA LEU A 324 -23.86 -14.05 4.25
C LEU A 324 -23.53 -15.31 3.45
N LEU A 325 -24.36 -16.37 3.51
CA LEU A 325 -24.16 -17.57 2.67
C LEU A 325 -24.30 -17.28 1.18
N CYS A 326 -25.24 -16.41 0.79
CA CYS A 326 -25.38 -15.98 -0.59
C CYS A 326 -24.11 -15.22 -1.05
N THR A 327 -23.64 -14.29 -0.22
CA THR A 327 -22.40 -13.55 -0.51
C THR A 327 -21.17 -14.43 -0.56
N ALA A 328 -21.04 -15.38 0.38
CA ALA A 328 -19.94 -16.35 0.41
C ALA A 328 -19.86 -17.15 -0.89
N ARG A 329 -21.01 -17.63 -1.40
CA ARG A 329 -21.06 -18.36 -2.68
C ARG A 329 -20.61 -17.57 -3.90
N LEU A 330 -20.71 -16.25 -3.86
CA LEU A 330 -20.29 -15.35 -4.95
C LEU A 330 -18.83 -14.93 -4.84
N ARG A 331 -18.29 -14.87 -3.61
CA ARG A 331 -16.96 -14.31 -3.35
C ARG A 331 -15.87 -15.35 -3.06
N ILE A 332 -16.24 -16.47 -2.44
CA ILE A 332 -15.34 -17.58 -2.12
C ILE A 332 -15.14 -18.47 -3.36
N ALA A 333 -14.03 -19.15 -3.41
CA ALA A 333 -13.70 -20.04 -4.54
C ALA A 333 -14.75 -21.15 -4.74
N HIS A 334 -15.10 -21.45 -6.00
CA HIS A 334 -16.15 -22.43 -6.33
C HIS A 334 -15.83 -23.85 -5.88
N ASP A 335 -14.55 -24.16 -5.64
CA ASP A 335 -14.11 -25.46 -5.13
C ASP A 335 -14.22 -25.57 -3.60
N ALA A 336 -14.76 -24.55 -2.93
CA ALA A 336 -15.04 -24.59 -1.50
C ALA A 336 -16.20 -25.53 -1.17
N THR A 337 -16.00 -26.33 -0.15
CA THR A 337 -17.03 -27.24 0.36
C THR A 337 -18.13 -26.48 1.10
N ARG A 338 -19.28 -27.13 1.30
CA ARG A 338 -20.36 -26.54 2.13
C ARG A 338 -19.93 -26.28 3.58
N GLY A 339 -18.99 -27.08 4.10
CA GLY A 339 -18.41 -26.90 5.43
C GLY A 339 -17.58 -25.64 5.49
N GLU A 340 -16.66 -25.44 4.54
CA GLU A 340 -15.82 -24.25 4.44
C GLU A 340 -16.66 -22.98 4.31
N LEU A 341 -17.70 -22.97 3.47
CA LEU A 341 -18.61 -21.84 3.34
C LEU A 341 -19.33 -21.49 4.66
N ARG A 342 -19.79 -22.49 5.41
CA ARG A 342 -20.43 -22.28 6.72
C ARG A 342 -19.43 -21.76 7.76
N SER A 343 -18.23 -22.32 7.76
CA SER A 343 -17.16 -21.86 8.66
C SER A 343 -16.77 -20.40 8.36
N ALA A 344 -16.62 -20.03 7.10
CA ALA A 344 -16.35 -18.65 6.70
C ALA A 344 -17.45 -17.67 7.16
N VAL A 345 -18.73 -18.08 6.99
CA VAL A 345 -19.87 -17.27 7.47
C VAL A 345 -19.89 -17.16 8.99
N ALA A 346 -19.62 -18.26 9.72
CA ALA A 346 -19.56 -18.22 11.19
C ALA A 346 -18.43 -17.32 11.68
N ASN A 347 -17.27 -17.38 11.05
CA ASN A 347 -16.12 -16.51 11.36
C ASN A 347 -16.46 -15.03 11.08
N ALA A 348 -17.10 -14.72 9.94
CA ALA A 348 -17.51 -13.36 9.62
C ALA A 348 -18.52 -12.80 10.62
N ILE A 349 -19.50 -13.61 11.06
CA ILE A 349 -20.47 -13.26 12.11
C ILE A 349 -19.75 -12.97 13.44
N ALA A 350 -18.78 -13.82 13.79
CA ALA A 350 -17.99 -13.66 15.02
C ALA A 350 -17.13 -12.41 14.98
N ALA A 351 -16.49 -12.13 13.84
CA ALA A 351 -15.61 -10.97 13.67
C ALA A 351 -16.35 -9.64 13.92
N VAL A 352 -17.65 -9.57 13.59
CA VAL A 352 -18.48 -8.36 13.79
C VAL A 352 -19.40 -8.41 15.02
N ASP A 353 -19.19 -9.34 15.92
CA ASP A 353 -19.95 -9.53 17.18
C ASP A 353 -21.47 -9.66 16.95
N LEU A 354 -21.89 -10.48 15.97
CA LEU A 354 -23.29 -10.78 15.68
C LEU A 354 -23.69 -12.23 16.03
N GLN A 355 -22.93 -12.90 16.91
CA GLN A 355 -23.25 -14.25 17.36
C GLN A 355 -24.62 -14.27 18.05
N GLY A 356 -25.41 -15.33 17.79
CA GLY A 356 -26.78 -15.48 18.28
C GLY A 356 -27.83 -14.73 17.46
N ARG A 357 -27.41 -14.02 16.38
CA ARG A 357 -28.31 -13.31 15.45
C ARG A 357 -28.41 -13.95 14.08
N GLU A 358 -27.83 -15.13 13.88
CA GLU A 358 -27.72 -15.84 12.58
C GLU A 358 -29.09 -15.99 11.91
N LYS A 359 -30.11 -16.34 12.69
CA LYS A 359 -31.48 -16.60 12.21
C LYS A 359 -32.38 -15.37 12.27
N THR A 360 -31.86 -14.21 12.73
CA THR A 360 -32.64 -12.97 12.79
C THR A 360 -32.78 -12.40 11.37
N MET A 361 -34.00 -11.94 11.04
CA MET A 361 -34.27 -11.26 9.77
C MET A 361 -33.53 -9.91 9.76
N ILE A 362 -32.90 -9.56 8.64
CA ILE A 362 -32.17 -8.29 8.50
C ILE A 362 -33.10 -7.08 8.71
N SER A 363 -34.36 -7.17 8.27
CA SER A 363 -35.37 -6.13 8.52
C SER A 363 -35.58 -5.81 9.99
N SER A 364 -35.37 -6.79 10.89
CA SER A 364 -35.56 -6.66 12.33
C SER A 364 -34.33 -6.19 13.11
N LEU A 365 -33.22 -5.98 12.42
CA LEU A 365 -31.95 -5.52 13.01
C LEU A 365 -31.96 -4.00 13.23
N SER A 366 -31.27 -3.53 14.28
CA SER A 366 -30.96 -2.11 14.45
C SER A 366 -30.02 -1.60 13.36
N GLY A 367 -29.93 -0.28 13.14
CA GLY A 367 -29.05 0.32 12.15
C GLY A 367 -27.58 -0.10 12.32
N GLY A 368 -27.07 -0.09 13.56
CA GLY A 368 -25.71 -0.55 13.85
C GLY A 368 -25.51 -2.04 13.56
N GLN A 369 -26.50 -2.89 13.83
CA GLN A 369 -26.44 -4.32 13.48
C GLN A 369 -26.48 -4.52 11.96
N LYS A 370 -27.30 -3.77 11.21
CA LYS A 370 -27.31 -3.79 9.75
C LYS A 370 -25.94 -3.41 9.18
N LYS A 371 -25.30 -2.36 9.73
CA LYS A 371 -23.94 -1.96 9.34
C LYS A 371 -22.90 -3.06 9.60
N ARG A 372 -23.00 -3.75 10.74
CA ARG A 372 -22.14 -4.91 11.04
C ARG A 372 -22.35 -6.06 10.05
N VAL A 373 -23.60 -6.31 9.59
CA VAL A 373 -23.86 -7.29 8.52
C VAL A 373 -23.19 -6.86 7.22
N SER A 374 -23.27 -5.57 6.85
CA SER A 374 -22.59 -5.03 5.66
C SER A 374 -21.07 -5.24 5.75
N ILE A 375 -20.46 -5.00 6.91
CA ILE A 375 -19.03 -5.26 7.15
C ILE A 375 -18.74 -6.76 7.03
N ALA A 376 -19.55 -7.63 7.65
CA ALA A 376 -19.37 -9.08 7.58
C ALA A 376 -19.40 -9.60 6.13
N MET A 377 -20.26 -9.03 5.27
CA MET A 377 -20.32 -9.37 3.85
C MET A 377 -19.01 -9.04 3.12
N GLU A 378 -18.36 -7.91 3.46
CA GLU A 378 -17.06 -7.56 2.90
C GLU A 378 -15.94 -8.45 3.45
N LEU A 379 -15.98 -8.80 4.75
CA LEU A 379 -14.97 -9.67 5.38
C LEU A 379 -14.93 -11.09 4.79
N LEU A 380 -16.04 -11.59 4.22
CA LEU A 380 -16.05 -12.87 3.49
C LEU A 380 -15.09 -12.88 2.30
N ALA A 381 -14.69 -11.72 1.81
CA ALA A 381 -13.69 -11.60 0.76
C ALA A 381 -12.26 -11.57 1.31
N SER A 382 -12.06 -11.63 2.62
CA SER A 382 -10.74 -11.46 3.26
C SER A 382 -10.01 -10.23 2.72
N PRO A 383 -10.59 -9.03 2.78
CA PRO A 383 -9.98 -7.83 2.23
C PRO A 383 -8.73 -7.48 3.03
N ARG A 384 -7.71 -6.96 2.36
CA ARG A 384 -6.51 -6.39 3.01
C ARG A 384 -6.70 -4.91 3.34
N LEU A 385 -7.61 -4.22 2.61
CA LEU A 385 -8.08 -2.86 2.89
C LEU A 385 -9.59 -2.88 3.03
N LEU A 386 -10.11 -2.41 4.17
CA LEU A 386 -11.52 -2.20 4.41
C LEU A 386 -11.83 -0.70 4.45
N VAL A 387 -12.63 -0.23 3.51
CA VAL A 387 -13.02 1.17 3.39
C VAL A 387 -14.48 1.31 3.84
N LEU A 388 -14.73 2.20 4.79
CA LEU A 388 -16.04 2.43 5.39
C LEU A 388 -16.47 3.89 5.19
N ASP A 389 -17.56 4.12 4.48
CA ASP A 389 -18.08 5.46 4.23
C ASP A 389 -19.20 5.78 5.22
N GLU A 390 -18.92 6.64 6.20
CA GLU A 390 -19.80 7.08 7.29
C GLU A 390 -20.58 5.94 7.99
N PRO A 391 -19.91 4.89 8.47
CA PRO A 391 -20.60 3.72 9.03
C PRO A 391 -21.32 4.00 10.33
N THR A 392 -21.01 5.10 10.99
CA THR A 392 -21.60 5.51 12.28
C THR A 392 -22.66 6.60 12.14
N SER A 393 -22.97 7.03 10.91
CA SER A 393 -23.99 8.06 10.69
C SER A 393 -25.36 7.64 11.22
N GLY A 394 -25.95 8.49 12.08
CA GLY A 394 -27.26 8.24 12.70
C GLY A 394 -27.25 7.20 13.83
N LEU A 395 -26.10 6.75 14.30
CA LEU A 395 -25.99 5.87 15.46
C LEU A 395 -25.94 6.69 16.77
N SER A 396 -26.35 6.05 17.87
CA SER A 396 -26.13 6.60 19.21
C SER A 396 -24.65 6.61 19.58
N PRO A 397 -24.20 7.45 20.52
CA PRO A 397 -22.78 7.53 20.92
C PRO A 397 -22.17 6.19 21.34
N ASP A 398 -22.94 5.34 22.02
CA ASP A 398 -22.48 4.01 22.44
C ASP A 398 -22.26 3.07 21.24
N LEU A 399 -23.13 3.13 20.23
CA LEU A 399 -23.01 2.34 19.02
C LEU A 399 -21.87 2.86 18.11
N ASP A 400 -21.65 4.18 18.10
CA ASP A 400 -20.49 4.78 17.43
C ASP A 400 -19.20 4.26 18.05
N ARG A 401 -19.06 4.35 19.37
CA ARG A 401 -17.88 3.80 20.08
C ARG A 401 -17.66 2.33 19.78
N SER A 402 -18.73 1.53 19.88
CA SER A 402 -18.66 0.09 19.59
C SER A 402 -18.26 -0.21 18.14
N MET A 403 -18.59 0.66 17.18
CA MET A 403 -18.16 0.55 15.80
C MET A 403 -16.68 0.91 15.64
N MET A 404 -16.21 1.95 16.31
CA MET A 404 -14.79 2.34 16.32
C MET A 404 -13.90 1.24 16.94
N GLU A 405 -14.36 0.64 18.07
CA GLU A 405 -13.68 -0.49 18.70
C GLU A 405 -13.62 -1.72 17.76
N LEU A 406 -14.71 -1.99 17.04
CA LEU A 406 -14.73 -3.04 16.01
C LEU A 406 -13.70 -2.77 14.91
N CYS A 407 -13.65 -1.55 14.37
CA CYS A 407 -12.69 -1.17 13.32
C CYS A 407 -11.25 -1.29 13.79
N ARG A 408 -10.97 -0.87 15.02
CA ARG A 408 -9.65 -1.04 15.64
C ARG A 408 -9.27 -2.52 15.80
N LYS A 409 -10.21 -3.36 16.26
CA LYS A 409 -9.99 -4.81 16.33
C LYS A 409 -9.66 -5.40 14.96
N LEU A 410 -10.46 -5.07 13.93
CA LEU A 410 -10.25 -5.57 12.56
C LEU A 410 -8.90 -5.11 11.99
N SER A 411 -8.46 -3.89 12.29
CA SER A 411 -7.15 -3.42 11.82
C SER A 411 -5.99 -4.20 12.41
N HIS A 412 -6.09 -4.62 13.67
CA HIS A 412 -5.07 -5.44 14.32
C HIS A 412 -5.14 -6.94 13.94
N GLU A 413 -6.21 -7.38 13.27
CA GLU A 413 -6.42 -8.77 12.80
C GLU A 413 -6.09 -8.96 11.30
N ASN A 414 -5.14 -8.21 10.73
CA ASN A 414 -4.63 -8.34 9.35
C ASN A 414 -5.43 -7.59 8.26
N CYS A 415 -6.07 -6.48 8.58
CA CYS A 415 -6.78 -5.65 7.61
C CYS A 415 -6.46 -4.17 7.87
N THR A 416 -6.02 -3.43 6.88
CA THR A 416 -5.95 -1.96 6.98
C THR A 416 -7.37 -1.40 6.93
N VAL A 417 -7.74 -0.52 7.84
CA VAL A 417 -9.10 0.06 7.90
C VAL A 417 -9.04 1.55 7.66
N LEU A 418 -9.78 2.02 6.66
CA LEU A 418 -9.99 3.44 6.38
C LEU A 418 -11.47 3.78 6.56
N MET A 419 -11.77 4.61 7.55
CA MET A 419 -13.13 5.06 7.85
C MET A 419 -13.29 6.54 7.55
N VAL A 420 -14.36 6.91 6.87
CA VAL A 420 -14.81 8.30 6.79
C VAL A 420 -15.89 8.55 7.85
N THR A 421 -15.75 9.64 8.60
CA THR A 421 -16.77 10.10 9.54
C THR A 421 -16.75 11.62 9.65
N HIS A 422 -17.83 12.19 10.16
CA HIS A 422 -17.89 13.58 10.64
C HIS A 422 -18.05 13.63 12.17
N ASN A 423 -18.14 12.46 12.84
CA ASN A 423 -18.24 12.38 14.29
C ASN A 423 -16.84 12.31 14.92
N MET A 424 -16.55 13.26 15.83
CA MET A 424 -15.26 13.38 16.51
C MET A 424 -15.20 12.70 17.88
N SER A 425 -16.32 12.17 18.37
CA SER A 425 -16.43 11.74 19.79
C SER A 425 -15.49 10.61 20.19
N ASN A 426 -15.14 9.72 19.26
CA ASN A 426 -14.34 8.53 19.52
C ASN A 426 -13.11 8.39 18.59
N VAL A 427 -12.68 9.48 17.96
CA VAL A 427 -11.54 9.44 17.01
C VAL A 427 -10.20 9.10 17.68
N ASN A 428 -10.09 9.25 18.98
CA ASN A 428 -8.94 8.81 19.77
C ASN A 428 -8.71 7.28 19.76
N LEU A 429 -9.65 6.52 19.22
CA LEU A 429 -9.50 5.07 19.04
C LEU A 429 -8.78 4.69 17.73
N CYS A 430 -8.58 5.62 16.81
CA CYS A 430 -7.82 5.35 15.59
C CYS A 430 -6.30 5.52 15.80
N ASP A 431 -5.51 4.93 14.93
CA ASP A 431 -4.05 5.06 14.96
C ASP A 431 -3.58 6.36 14.30
N ARG A 432 -4.31 6.81 13.27
CA ARG A 432 -4.06 8.06 12.54
C ARG A 432 -5.38 8.71 12.13
N ILE A 433 -5.36 10.03 12.11
CA ILE A 433 -6.49 10.84 11.63
C ILE A 433 -6.02 11.76 10.51
N ALA A 434 -6.86 11.88 9.48
CA ALA A 434 -6.64 12.78 8.35
C ALA A 434 -7.76 13.83 8.32
N PHE A 435 -7.42 15.11 8.20
CA PHE A 435 -8.38 16.20 8.07
C PHE A 435 -8.36 16.77 6.66
N LEU A 436 -9.52 16.73 5.98
CA LEU A 436 -9.74 17.39 4.72
C LEU A 436 -10.48 18.71 4.90
N GLY A 437 -9.87 19.79 4.41
CA GLY A 437 -10.52 21.08 4.21
C GLY A 437 -11.39 21.13 2.97
N VAL A 438 -12.21 22.16 2.85
CA VAL A 438 -13.06 22.41 1.67
C VAL A 438 -12.20 22.45 0.40
N GLY A 439 -12.65 21.80 -0.66
CA GLY A 439 -11.89 21.65 -1.90
C GLY A 439 -10.98 20.41 -1.95
N GLY A 440 -11.08 19.52 -0.97
CA GLY A 440 -10.34 18.25 -0.97
C GLY A 440 -8.85 18.39 -0.62
N VAL A 441 -8.52 19.38 0.19
CA VAL A 441 -7.15 19.71 0.62
C VAL A 441 -6.83 18.97 1.89
N LEU A 442 -5.74 18.21 1.92
CA LEU A 442 -5.25 17.58 3.14
C LEU A 442 -4.56 18.61 4.03
N CYS A 443 -5.12 18.85 5.22
CA CYS A 443 -4.64 19.83 6.19
C CYS A 443 -3.88 19.20 7.35
N TYR A 444 -4.13 17.94 7.65
CA TYR A 444 -3.47 17.18 8.71
C TYR A 444 -3.51 15.69 8.40
N TYR A 445 -2.45 14.99 8.71
CA TYR A 445 -2.39 13.54 8.82
C TYR A 445 -1.38 13.17 9.91
N GLY A 446 -1.85 12.56 10.97
CA GLY A 446 -1.01 12.25 12.13
C GLY A 446 -1.76 11.54 13.26
N PRO A 447 -1.13 11.39 14.43
CA PRO A 447 -1.75 10.81 15.62
C PRO A 447 -2.92 11.68 16.11
N PRO A 448 -4.05 11.09 16.56
CA PRO A 448 -5.19 11.87 17.04
C PRO A 448 -4.86 12.74 18.27
N GLU A 449 -3.89 12.32 19.10
CA GLU A 449 -3.49 13.06 20.31
C GLU A 449 -2.80 14.40 20.01
N GLN A 450 -2.28 14.60 18.80
CA GLN A 450 -1.56 15.80 18.41
C GLN A 450 -2.43 16.81 17.64
N MET A 451 -3.67 16.44 17.27
CA MET A 451 -4.50 17.25 16.38
C MET A 451 -4.90 18.60 17.02
N ASP A 452 -5.30 18.63 18.29
CA ASP A 452 -5.76 19.85 18.95
C ASP A 452 -4.62 20.89 19.06
N ASP A 453 -3.42 20.44 19.45
CA ASP A 453 -2.23 21.27 19.49
C ASP A 453 -1.83 21.78 18.08
N TYR A 454 -1.92 20.90 17.09
CA TYR A 454 -1.60 21.23 15.71
C TYR A 454 -2.50 22.32 15.15
N PHE A 455 -3.81 22.25 15.39
CA PHE A 455 -4.76 23.27 14.96
C PHE A 455 -4.85 24.46 15.94
N GLY A 456 -4.22 24.39 17.12
CA GLY A 456 -4.29 25.42 18.15
C GLY A 456 -5.72 25.68 18.62
N VAL A 457 -6.44 24.61 18.98
CA VAL A 457 -7.84 24.67 19.45
C VAL A 457 -7.96 24.05 20.84
N GLU A 458 -8.88 24.55 21.64
CA GLU A 458 -9.25 23.98 22.94
C GLU A 458 -10.33 22.89 22.78
N LEU A 459 -11.22 23.07 21.79
CA LEU A 459 -12.29 22.13 21.47
C LEU A 459 -12.07 21.58 20.08
N THR A 460 -12.01 20.26 19.96
CA THR A 460 -11.83 19.55 18.68
C THR A 460 -12.90 19.94 17.63
N SER A 461 -14.12 20.34 18.06
CA SER A 461 -15.16 20.85 17.15
C SER A 461 -14.74 22.09 16.35
N ASP A 462 -13.88 22.93 16.93
CA ASP A 462 -13.48 24.20 16.33
C ASP A 462 -12.53 24.03 15.13
N ILE A 463 -11.97 22.82 14.99
CA ILE A 463 -11.16 22.46 13.80
C ILE A 463 -12.00 22.62 12.53
N PHE A 464 -13.28 22.25 12.54
CA PHE A 464 -14.13 22.36 11.36
C PHE A 464 -14.34 23.81 10.90
N GLU A 465 -14.44 24.77 11.83
CA GLU A 465 -14.57 26.19 11.49
C GLU A 465 -13.32 26.68 10.74
N LYS A 466 -12.13 26.29 11.22
CA LYS A 466 -10.85 26.62 10.56
C LYS A 466 -10.72 26.02 9.17
N LEU A 467 -11.30 24.83 8.94
CA LEU A 467 -11.22 24.11 7.66
C LEU A 467 -12.27 24.58 6.63
N HIS A 468 -13.04 25.64 6.92
CA HIS A 468 -13.91 26.32 5.95
C HIS A 468 -13.25 27.55 5.34
N ASP A 469 -12.29 28.19 6.02
CA ASP A 469 -11.57 29.35 5.54
C ASP A 469 -10.42 28.95 4.62
N ARG A 470 -10.40 29.50 3.42
CA ARG A 470 -9.42 29.18 2.38
C ARG A 470 -7.98 29.54 2.79
N GLU A 471 -7.76 30.66 3.46
CA GLU A 471 -6.43 31.07 3.91
C GLU A 471 -5.91 30.11 4.98
N GLN A 472 -6.76 29.72 5.92
CA GLN A 472 -6.40 28.74 6.95
C GLN A 472 -6.14 27.35 6.35
N ILE A 473 -6.94 26.92 5.38
CA ILE A 473 -6.73 25.64 4.68
C ILE A 473 -5.34 25.61 4.02
N GLU A 474 -4.95 26.66 3.30
CA GLU A 474 -3.62 26.74 2.67
C GLU A 474 -2.50 26.82 3.73
N HIS A 475 -2.73 27.54 4.83
CA HIS A 475 -1.79 27.58 5.95
C HIS A 475 -1.55 26.16 6.51
N TYR A 476 -2.61 25.40 6.84
CA TYR A 476 -2.49 24.05 7.38
C TYR A 476 -1.97 23.05 6.34
N ARG A 477 -2.26 23.22 5.05
CA ARG A 477 -1.62 22.44 3.98
C ARG A 477 -0.10 22.61 4.03
N CYS A 478 0.39 23.84 4.06
CA CYS A 478 1.84 24.12 4.12
C CYS A 478 2.45 23.62 5.43
N GLN A 479 1.75 23.75 6.54
CA GLN A 479 2.19 23.20 7.82
C GLN A 479 2.29 21.66 7.75
N TYR A 480 1.33 20.98 7.11
CA TYR A 480 1.38 19.52 6.93
C TYR A 480 2.62 19.08 6.14
N PHE A 481 3.03 19.83 5.14
CA PHE A 481 4.24 19.53 4.37
C PHE A 481 5.55 19.60 5.19
N THR A 482 5.52 20.16 6.39
CA THR A 482 6.66 20.17 7.32
C THR A 482 6.62 19.02 8.35
N THR A 483 5.55 18.21 8.36
CA THR A 483 5.38 17.14 9.35
C THR A 483 6.30 15.95 9.10
N PRO A 484 6.62 15.16 10.16
CA PRO A 484 7.39 13.94 10.02
C PRO A 484 6.70 12.91 9.11
N GLU A 485 5.37 12.87 9.10
CA GLU A 485 4.55 11.98 8.28
C GLU A 485 4.76 12.28 6.79
N PHE A 486 4.66 13.54 6.41
CA PHE A 486 4.90 13.97 5.04
C PHE A 486 6.36 13.75 4.62
N ASN A 487 7.31 14.08 5.47
CA ASN A 487 8.74 13.88 5.20
C ASN A 487 9.07 12.39 4.99
N ARG A 488 8.44 11.46 5.74
CA ARG A 488 8.57 10.01 5.50
C ARG A 488 8.02 9.60 4.15
N LEU A 489 6.87 10.13 3.76
CA LEU A 489 6.29 9.87 2.43
C LEU A 489 7.20 10.37 1.31
N VAL A 490 7.69 11.63 1.41
CA VAL A 490 8.61 12.24 0.42
C VAL A 490 9.91 11.44 0.33
N ALA A 491 10.42 10.95 1.47
CA ALA A 491 11.61 10.10 1.48
C ALA A 491 11.42 8.82 0.67
N GLN A 492 10.21 8.27 0.60
CA GLN A 492 9.88 7.09 -0.18
C GLN A 492 9.41 7.45 -1.60
N TYR A 493 8.68 8.56 -1.75
CA TYR A 493 8.06 9.02 -2.99
C TYR A 493 8.38 10.50 -3.23
N PRO A 494 9.55 10.84 -3.81
CA PRO A 494 9.97 12.22 -4.03
C PRO A 494 8.98 13.05 -4.85
N ALA A 495 8.20 12.42 -5.72
CA ALA A 495 7.13 13.07 -6.48
C ALA A 495 6.07 13.75 -5.57
N ALA A 496 5.90 13.30 -4.32
CA ALA A 496 5.01 13.95 -3.36
C ALA A 496 5.47 15.37 -2.96
N ALA A 497 6.78 15.66 -3.03
CA ALA A 497 7.33 16.97 -2.72
C ALA A 497 7.01 18.03 -3.78
N GLN A 498 6.74 17.63 -5.01
CA GLN A 498 6.56 18.57 -6.13
C GLN A 498 5.45 19.59 -5.84
N GLU A 499 4.34 19.17 -5.26
CA GLU A 499 3.24 20.07 -4.91
C GLU A 499 3.56 20.99 -3.72
N ALA A 500 4.36 20.51 -2.75
CA ALA A 500 4.82 21.30 -1.63
C ALA A 500 5.72 22.47 -2.11
N ASP A 501 6.64 22.18 -3.04
CA ASP A 501 7.54 23.18 -3.61
C ASP A 501 6.80 24.23 -4.44
N GLU A 502 5.80 23.85 -5.21
CA GLU A 502 5.03 24.74 -6.07
C GLU A 502 4.13 25.71 -5.28
N ARG A 503 3.58 25.29 -4.13
CA ARG A 503 2.56 26.04 -3.40
C ARG A 503 3.08 26.80 -2.20
N CYS A 504 4.06 26.28 -1.48
CA CYS A 504 4.55 26.89 -0.25
C CYS A 504 5.81 27.75 -0.45
N SER A 505 6.34 27.83 -1.68
CA SER A 505 7.44 28.74 -2.06
C SER A 505 6.99 30.15 -2.45
N LYS A 506 5.69 30.44 -2.40
CA LYS A 506 5.07 31.73 -2.68
C LYS A 506 4.59 32.39 -1.39
#